data_1bfdb872a8e3f48c6ebf4425f38ba4c6
#
_entry.id   1bfdb872a8e3f48c6ebf4425f38ba4c6
#
_cell.length_a   1.000
_cell.length_b   1.000
_cell.length_c   1.000
_cell.angle_alpha   90.00
_cell.angle_beta   90.00
_cell.angle_gamma   90.00
#
_symmetry.space_group_name_H-M   'P 1'
#
loop_
_entity.id
_entity.type
_entity.pdbx_description
1 polymer ?
#
loop_
_entity_poly.entity_id
_entity_poly.type
_entity_poly.pdbx_seq_one_letter_code
_entity_poly.pdbx_strand_id
1 'polypeptide(L)'
;LSTPEVEALREALEDEYKAWTTYDQVIQDFGPIRPFINIRDSESRHINALCQIYRDYGLMPPDNTWIGKAPRYDSVKLACAAAVQAEIDNADLYLRIMASTERTDILNVFRNLRDASQQRHLPAFRRCLQRQPMPGAK
;
A
#
# COMPACT_ATOMS: atom_id res chain seq x y z
N LEU A 1 1.11 19.19 15.16
CA LEU A 1 2.10 18.41 14.41
C LEU A 1 3.12 19.35 13.74
N SER A 2 4.35 18.91 13.65
CA SER A 2 5.38 19.62 12.89
C SER A 2 5.17 19.48 11.38
N THR A 3 5.82 20.34 10.60
CA THR A 3 5.79 20.21 9.14
C THR A 3 6.33 18.85 8.67
N PRO A 4 7.47 18.33 9.18
CA PRO A 4 7.92 17.00 8.81
C PRO A 4 6.92 15.88 9.15
N GLU A 5 6.19 15.99 10.27
CA GLU A 5 5.17 15.01 10.64
C GLU A 5 3.98 15.04 9.68
N VAL A 6 3.51 16.23 9.31
CA VAL A 6 2.41 16.37 8.34
C VAL A 6 2.83 15.82 6.97
N GLU A 7 4.05 16.11 6.54
CA GLU A 7 4.59 15.59 5.28
C GLU A 7 4.70 14.06 5.28
N ALA A 8 5.16 13.49 6.40
CA ALA A 8 5.26 12.04 6.55
C ALA A 8 3.90 11.34 6.44
N LEU A 9 2.88 11.89 7.11
CA LEU A 9 1.52 11.37 7.03
C LEU A 9 0.98 11.45 5.60
N ARG A 10 1.25 12.54 4.89
CA ARG A 10 0.82 12.70 3.51
C ARG A 10 1.47 11.68 2.58
N GLU A 11 2.78 11.49 2.70
CA GLU A 11 3.50 10.49 1.90
C GLU A 11 2.97 9.09 2.16
N ALA A 12 2.73 8.74 3.43
CA ALA A 12 2.18 7.44 3.80
C ALA A 12 0.80 7.23 3.19
N LEU A 13 -0.09 8.20 3.34
CA LEU A 13 -1.47 8.07 2.84
C LEU A 13 -1.50 8.01 1.32
N GLU A 14 -0.71 8.81 0.62
CA GLU A 14 -0.62 8.75 -0.85
C GLU A 14 -0.15 7.38 -1.33
N ASP A 15 0.83 6.78 -0.66
CA ASP A 15 1.33 5.46 -1.05
C ASP A 15 0.28 4.35 -0.81
N GLU A 16 -0.46 4.44 0.30
CA GLU A 16 -1.55 3.50 0.56
C GLU A 16 -2.70 3.68 -0.45
N TYR A 17 -3.04 4.90 -0.81
CA TYR A 17 -4.02 5.18 -1.87
C TYR A 17 -3.59 4.59 -3.20
N LYS A 18 -2.32 4.76 -3.57
CA LYS A 18 -1.78 4.19 -4.80
C LYS A 18 -1.88 2.67 -4.79
N ALA A 19 -1.49 2.03 -3.69
CA ALA A 19 -1.56 0.58 -3.54
C ALA A 19 -3.00 0.09 -3.66
N TRP A 20 -3.93 0.67 -2.90
CA TRP A 20 -5.34 0.30 -2.97
C TRP A 20 -5.89 0.41 -4.38
N THR A 21 -5.65 1.54 -5.03
CA THR A 21 -6.18 1.82 -6.37
C THR A 21 -5.57 0.89 -7.42
N THR A 22 -4.27 0.62 -7.32
CA THR A 22 -3.57 -0.31 -8.22
C THR A 22 -4.13 -1.73 -8.08
N TYR A 23 -4.28 -2.21 -6.85
CA TYR A 23 -4.78 -3.57 -6.60
C TYR A 23 -6.25 -3.70 -7.00
N ASP A 24 -7.04 -2.66 -6.78
CA ASP A 24 -8.43 -2.62 -7.25
C ASP A 24 -8.51 -2.70 -8.77
N GLN A 25 -7.63 -2.00 -9.49
CA GLN A 25 -7.57 -2.06 -10.95
C GLN A 25 -7.21 -3.46 -11.44
N VAL A 26 -6.29 -4.14 -10.78
CA VAL A 26 -5.95 -5.54 -11.10
C VAL A 26 -7.17 -6.43 -10.96
N ILE A 27 -7.94 -6.25 -9.90
CA ILE A 27 -9.17 -7.02 -9.66
C ILE A 27 -10.21 -6.74 -10.76
N GLN A 28 -10.37 -5.49 -11.16
CA GLN A 28 -11.28 -5.13 -12.25
C GLN A 28 -10.85 -5.76 -13.58
N ASP A 29 -9.54 -5.82 -13.84
CA ASP A 29 -9.00 -6.33 -15.11
C ASP A 29 -8.98 -7.86 -15.18
N PHE A 30 -8.70 -8.55 -14.07
CA PHE A 30 -8.46 -9.99 -14.04
C PHE A 30 -9.45 -10.79 -13.18
N GLY A 31 -10.34 -10.12 -12.47
CA GLY A 31 -11.30 -10.75 -11.57
C GLY A 31 -10.80 -10.78 -10.11
N PRO A 32 -11.63 -11.31 -9.19
CA PRO A 32 -11.36 -11.29 -7.75
C PRO A 32 -10.33 -12.36 -7.36
N ILE A 33 -9.09 -12.14 -7.77
CA ILE A 33 -7.99 -13.09 -7.55
C ILE A 33 -7.23 -12.78 -6.26
N ARG A 34 -6.73 -13.84 -5.63
CA ARG A 34 -5.85 -13.73 -4.48
C ARG A 34 -4.40 -13.54 -4.96
N PRO A 35 -3.57 -12.78 -4.24
CA PRO A 35 -3.83 -12.13 -2.95
C PRO A 35 -4.40 -10.71 -3.08
N PHE A 36 -4.70 -10.22 -4.31
CA PHE A 36 -5.11 -8.85 -4.54
C PHE A 36 -6.36 -8.46 -3.75
N ILE A 37 -7.39 -9.33 -3.72
CA ILE A 37 -8.63 -9.05 -2.97
C ILE A 37 -8.37 -8.90 -1.47
N ASN A 38 -7.53 -9.77 -0.90
CA ASN A 38 -7.22 -9.76 0.53
C ASN A 38 -6.37 -8.54 0.89
N ILE A 39 -5.36 -8.24 0.07
CA ILE A 39 -4.43 -7.15 0.35
C ILE A 39 -5.09 -5.80 0.07
N ARG A 40 -5.93 -5.68 -0.95
CA ARG A 40 -6.73 -4.47 -1.15
C ARG A 40 -7.56 -4.13 0.09
N ASP A 41 -8.19 -5.13 0.71
CA ASP A 41 -8.97 -4.93 1.93
C ASP A 41 -8.08 -4.52 3.10
N SER A 42 -6.87 -5.08 3.18
CA SER A 42 -5.87 -4.65 4.16
C SER A 42 -5.47 -3.19 3.92
N GLU A 43 -5.27 -2.77 2.68
CA GLU A 43 -4.96 -1.38 2.34
C GLU A 43 -6.09 -0.42 2.76
N SER A 44 -7.35 -0.85 2.67
CA SER A 44 -8.49 -0.07 3.19
C SER A 44 -8.36 0.20 4.68
N ARG A 45 -7.94 -0.81 5.45
CA ARG A 45 -7.71 -0.64 6.90
C ARG A 45 -6.52 0.28 7.18
N HIS A 46 -5.46 0.19 6.39
CA HIS A 46 -4.29 1.08 6.50
C HIS A 46 -4.69 2.54 6.24
N ILE A 47 -5.46 2.78 5.19
CA ILE A 47 -5.96 4.11 4.86
C ILE A 47 -6.80 4.65 6.03
N ASN A 48 -7.70 3.84 6.58
CA ASN A 48 -8.53 4.25 7.71
C ASN A 48 -7.69 4.60 8.94
N ALA A 49 -6.65 3.82 9.23
CA ALA A 49 -5.74 4.09 10.35
C ALA A 49 -5.02 5.44 10.19
N LEU A 50 -4.53 5.72 8.99
CA LEU A 50 -3.87 7.01 8.70
C LEU A 50 -4.85 8.17 8.75
N CYS A 51 -6.03 8.01 8.17
CA CYS A 51 -7.09 9.04 8.23
C CYS A 51 -7.51 9.32 9.68
N GLN A 52 -7.50 8.31 10.55
CA GLN A 52 -7.80 8.51 11.97
C GLN A 52 -6.76 9.41 12.65
N ILE A 53 -5.48 9.25 12.31
CA ILE A 53 -4.44 10.15 12.81
C ILE A 53 -4.73 11.60 12.39
N TYR A 54 -5.07 11.83 11.12
CA TYR A 54 -5.46 13.16 10.66
C TYR A 54 -6.58 13.73 11.52
N ARG A 55 -7.64 12.97 11.73
CA ARG A 55 -8.80 13.41 12.53
C ARG A 55 -8.44 13.68 14.00
N ASP A 56 -7.60 12.83 14.59
CA ASP A 56 -7.16 12.98 15.98
C ASP A 56 -6.40 14.30 16.19
N TYR A 57 -5.71 14.78 15.17
CA TYR A 57 -4.98 16.04 15.24
C TYR A 57 -5.74 17.22 14.58
N GLY A 58 -7.03 17.04 14.28
CA GLY A 58 -7.87 18.11 13.75
C GLY A 58 -7.57 18.48 12.30
N LEU A 59 -6.97 17.57 11.53
CA LEU A 59 -6.59 17.79 10.15
C LEU A 59 -7.54 17.06 9.21
N MET A 60 -7.74 17.62 8.01
CA MET A 60 -8.52 16.98 6.95
C MET A 60 -7.61 16.04 6.16
N PRO A 61 -7.93 14.72 6.08
CA PRO A 61 -7.15 13.82 5.22
C PRO A 61 -7.28 14.24 3.75
N PRO A 62 -6.20 14.19 2.95
CA PRO A 62 -6.30 14.39 1.52
C PRO A 62 -7.12 13.27 0.85
N ASP A 63 -7.75 13.61 -0.28
CA ASP A 63 -8.49 12.64 -1.08
C ASP A 63 -7.55 11.75 -1.89
N ASN A 64 -8.07 10.58 -2.30
CA ASN A 64 -7.34 9.69 -3.20
C ASN A 64 -7.36 10.24 -4.62
N THR A 65 -6.22 10.75 -5.06
CA THR A 65 -6.05 11.31 -6.40
C THR A 65 -5.63 10.25 -7.45
N TRP A 66 -5.46 9.00 -7.03
CA TRP A 66 -5.08 7.91 -7.93
C TRP A 66 -6.25 7.27 -8.67
N ILE A 67 -7.49 7.55 -8.26
CA ILE A 67 -8.67 6.99 -8.90
C ILE A 67 -8.66 7.34 -10.40
N GLY A 68 -8.77 6.31 -11.24
CA GLY A 68 -8.69 6.44 -12.69
C GLY A 68 -7.29 6.62 -13.27
N LYS A 69 -6.25 6.62 -12.42
CA LYS A 69 -4.86 6.84 -12.83
C LYS A 69 -3.94 5.68 -12.46
N ALA A 70 -4.49 4.59 -11.93
CA ALA A 70 -3.69 3.44 -11.52
C ALA A 70 -2.99 2.81 -12.74
N PRO A 71 -1.75 2.34 -12.57
CA PRO A 71 -1.10 1.57 -13.63
C PRO A 71 -1.88 0.29 -13.91
N ARG A 72 -1.87 -0.16 -15.17
CA ARG A 72 -2.50 -1.40 -15.59
C ARG A 72 -1.44 -2.34 -16.14
N TYR A 73 -1.66 -3.65 -15.97
CA TYR A 73 -0.68 -4.68 -16.34
C TYR A 73 -1.29 -5.66 -17.34
N ASP A 74 -0.47 -6.16 -18.26
CA ASP A 74 -0.94 -7.06 -19.31
C ASP A 74 -1.21 -8.48 -18.82
N SER A 75 -0.68 -8.85 -17.65
CA SER A 75 -0.88 -10.18 -17.08
C SER A 75 -0.86 -10.12 -15.56
N VAL A 76 -1.40 -11.16 -14.94
CA VAL A 76 -1.35 -11.34 -13.48
C VAL A 76 0.10 -11.45 -13.02
N LYS A 77 0.96 -12.14 -13.77
CA LYS A 77 2.38 -12.26 -13.44
C LYS A 77 3.06 -10.89 -13.35
N LEU A 78 2.82 -10.01 -14.32
CA LEU A 78 3.37 -8.65 -14.32
C LEU A 78 2.81 -7.84 -13.15
N ALA A 79 1.52 -7.98 -12.84
CA ALA A 79 0.90 -7.32 -11.70
C ALA A 79 1.53 -7.79 -10.38
N CYS A 80 1.77 -9.09 -10.22
CA CYS A 80 2.42 -9.63 -9.02
C CYS A 80 3.86 -9.12 -8.89
N ALA A 81 4.61 -9.06 -9.99
CA ALA A 81 5.98 -8.56 -9.99
C ALA A 81 6.02 -7.08 -9.57
N ALA A 82 5.13 -6.27 -10.12
CA ALA A 82 5.02 -4.85 -9.75
C ALA A 82 4.61 -4.69 -8.29
N ALA A 83 3.71 -5.53 -7.79
CA ALA A 83 3.27 -5.51 -6.40
C ALA A 83 4.40 -5.87 -5.43
N VAL A 84 5.27 -6.82 -5.78
CA VAL A 84 6.46 -7.13 -4.99
C VAL A 84 7.31 -5.88 -4.79
N GLN A 85 7.60 -5.16 -5.87
CA GLN A 85 8.42 -3.95 -5.79
C GLN A 85 7.70 -2.85 -5.00
N ALA A 86 6.39 -2.69 -5.21
CA ALA A 86 5.60 -1.69 -4.50
C ALA A 86 5.60 -1.94 -2.98
N GLU A 87 5.53 -3.20 -2.53
CA GLU A 87 5.57 -3.53 -1.11
C GLU A 87 6.96 -3.32 -0.51
N ILE A 88 8.03 -3.59 -1.26
CA ILE A 88 9.39 -3.28 -0.83
C ILE A 88 9.55 -1.77 -0.63
N ASP A 89 9.11 -0.98 -1.59
CA ASP A 89 9.20 0.48 -1.55
C ASP A 89 8.35 1.06 -0.41
N ASN A 90 7.18 0.47 -0.16
CA ASN A 90 6.30 0.87 0.95
C ASN A 90 6.97 0.65 2.31
N ALA A 91 7.59 -0.51 2.53
CA ALA A 91 8.30 -0.79 3.77
C ALA A 91 9.47 0.19 3.98
N ASP A 92 10.21 0.50 2.91
CA ASP A 92 11.31 1.45 2.95
C ASP A 92 10.82 2.87 3.25
N LEU A 93 9.67 3.26 2.70
CA LEU A 93 9.02 4.54 2.99
C LEU A 93 8.75 4.67 4.48
N TYR A 94 8.13 3.67 5.11
CA TYR A 94 7.83 3.72 6.54
C TYR A 94 9.09 3.79 7.40
N LEU A 95 10.14 3.05 7.05
CA LEU A 95 11.43 3.15 7.75
C LEU A 95 11.96 4.58 7.72
N ARG A 96 11.88 5.25 6.58
CA ARG A 96 12.36 6.62 6.43
C ARG A 96 11.51 7.62 7.21
N ILE A 97 10.20 7.56 7.08
CA ILE A 97 9.30 8.56 7.69
C ILE A 97 9.15 8.39 9.20
N MET A 98 9.47 7.24 9.77
CA MET A 98 9.51 7.07 11.22
C MET A 98 10.47 8.04 11.90
N ALA A 99 11.53 8.46 11.20
CA ALA A 99 12.48 9.43 11.73
C ALA A 99 11.90 10.84 11.89
N SER A 100 10.73 11.12 11.28
CA SER A 100 10.11 12.45 11.28
C SER A 100 9.32 12.75 12.55
N THR A 101 9.08 11.77 13.41
CA THR A 101 8.20 11.93 14.58
C THR A 101 8.73 11.13 15.77
N GLU A 102 8.43 11.63 16.98
CA GLU A 102 8.62 10.89 18.22
C GLU A 102 7.28 10.52 18.87
N ARG A 103 6.16 10.86 18.23
CA ARG A 103 4.82 10.59 18.77
C ARG A 103 4.51 9.11 18.69
N THR A 104 4.21 8.52 19.84
CA THR A 104 3.99 7.07 19.98
C THR A 104 2.83 6.57 19.13
N ASP A 105 1.73 7.33 19.06
CA ASP A 105 0.55 6.95 18.26
C ASP A 105 0.88 6.87 16.77
N ILE A 106 1.62 7.84 16.25
CA ILE A 106 2.03 7.85 14.83
C ILE A 106 3.05 6.74 14.55
N LEU A 107 4.05 6.58 15.42
CA LEU A 107 5.06 5.52 15.29
C LEU A 107 4.42 4.13 15.30
N ASN A 108 3.43 3.90 16.17
CA ASN A 108 2.74 2.62 16.24
C ASN A 108 2.01 2.31 14.93
N VAL A 109 1.32 3.30 14.35
CA VAL A 109 0.66 3.12 13.05
C VAL A 109 1.69 2.81 11.97
N PHE A 110 2.75 3.60 11.86
CA PHE A 110 3.80 3.39 10.85
C PHE A 110 4.44 2.00 10.97
N ARG A 111 4.75 1.56 12.20
CA ARG A 111 5.31 0.21 12.41
C ARG A 111 4.35 -0.88 12.00
N ASN A 112 3.08 -0.76 12.37
CA ASN A 112 2.06 -1.75 12.01
C ASN A 112 1.89 -1.85 10.49
N LEU A 113 1.90 -0.74 9.79
CA LEU A 113 1.75 -0.72 8.34
C LEU A 113 3.00 -1.26 7.64
N ARG A 114 4.19 -0.91 8.12
CA ARG A 114 5.43 -1.51 7.62
C ARG A 114 5.46 -3.01 7.82
N ASP A 115 5.07 -3.49 9.01
CA ASP A 115 5.08 -4.91 9.31
C ASP A 115 4.09 -5.67 8.44
N ALA A 116 2.91 -5.11 8.18
CA ALA A 116 1.95 -5.71 7.26
C ALA A 116 2.53 -5.83 5.84
N SER A 117 3.16 -4.77 5.35
CA SER A 117 3.77 -4.75 4.02
C SER A 117 4.90 -5.78 3.90
N GLN A 118 5.82 -5.79 4.86
CA GLN A 118 7.03 -6.61 4.83
C GLN A 118 6.76 -8.08 5.17
N GLN A 119 5.90 -8.36 6.15
CA GLN A 119 5.73 -9.70 6.71
C GLN A 119 4.55 -10.45 6.13
N ARG A 120 3.56 -9.78 5.54
CA ARG A 120 2.35 -10.39 5.00
C ARG A 120 2.14 -10.13 3.52
N HIS A 121 2.15 -8.86 3.08
CA HIS A 121 1.88 -8.50 1.69
C HIS A 121 2.99 -8.95 0.76
N LEU A 122 4.22 -8.60 1.07
CA LEU A 122 5.38 -8.95 0.25
C LEU A 122 5.52 -10.46 0.04
N PRO A 123 5.49 -11.31 1.09
CA PRO A 123 5.54 -12.75 0.89
C PRO A 123 4.37 -13.28 0.07
N ALA A 124 3.17 -12.73 0.25
CA ALA A 124 1.99 -13.16 -0.52
C ALA A 124 2.15 -12.86 -2.01
N PHE A 125 2.66 -11.68 -2.36
CA PHE A 125 2.90 -11.32 -3.76
C PHE A 125 4.07 -12.11 -4.36
N ARG A 126 5.10 -12.43 -3.59
CA ARG A 126 6.17 -13.32 -4.05
C ARG A 126 5.65 -14.70 -4.40
N ARG A 127 4.77 -15.26 -3.57
CA ARG A 127 4.10 -16.54 -3.87
C ARG A 127 3.22 -16.43 -5.11
N CYS A 128 2.49 -15.33 -5.25
CA CYS A 128 1.68 -15.05 -6.44
C CYS A 128 2.56 -15.07 -7.70
N LEU A 129 3.68 -14.37 -7.67
CA LEU A 129 4.62 -14.30 -8.80
C LEU A 129 5.13 -15.68 -9.19
N GLN A 130 5.46 -16.52 -8.20
CA GLN A 130 5.98 -17.88 -8.43
C GLN A 130 4.92 -18.82 -9.02
N ARG A 131 3.63 -18.62 -8.69
CA ARG A 131 2.54 -19.48 -9.18
C ARG A 131 2.13 -19.16 -10.61
N GLN A 132 2.45 -17.97 -11.10
CA GLN A 132 1.98 -17.56 -12.42
C GLN A 132 2.85 -18.19 -13.52
N PRO A 133 2.22 -18.63 -14.65
CA PRO A 133 2.98 -19.16 -15.76
C PRO A 133 3.80 -18.06 -16.43
N MET A 134 4.90 -18.46 -17.08
CA MET A 134 5.67 -17.55 -17.91
C MET A 134 4.77 -17.02 -19.04
N PRO A 135 4.97 -15.74 -19.47
CA PRO A 135 4.26 -15.22 -20.65
C PRO A 135 4.43 -16.12 -21.84
N GLY A 136 3.30 -16.50 -22.50
CA GLY A 136 3.29 -17.40 -23.64
C GLY A 136 3.38 -18.88 -23.30
N ALA A 137 3.55 -19.27 -22.06
CA ALA A 137 3.54 -20.68 -21.62
C ALA A 137 2.11 -21.23 -21.65
N LYS A 138 1.97 -22.52 -21.92
CA LYS A 138 0.68 -23.20 -21.94
C LYS A 138 0.66 -24.33 -20.92
#